data_3724f616e8703fb2199a097c71a3b224
#
_entry.id   3724f616e8703fb2199a097c71a3b224
#
_cell.length_a   1.000
_cell.length_b   1.000
_cell.length_c   1.000
_cell.angle_alpha   90.00
_cell.angle_beta   90.00
_cell.angle_gamma   90.00
#
_symmetry.space_group_name_H-M   'P 1'
#
loop_
_entity.id
_entity.type
_entity.pdbx_description
1 polymer ?
#
loop_
_entity_poly.entity_id
_entity_poly.type
_entity_poly.pdbx_seq_one_letter_code
_entity_poly.pdbx_strand_id
1 'polypeptide(L)'
;MTKHGLFLLLALFFSIHVSAHGQDSLCVKADSMAVKPVEGKKKRDLFHAIGHAFTKVFRGFNELDTNYIEPQHYDYTVMLQNTNTFEEYTIESKSGQRFSFAPDWSAKVGPYAAWRWLFLGYSFDVKHLEKSNRKTEFDLSLYSSMLGIDLYYRKSGDDFKITKATIKDAVDKYILRDVPFGGLNVSIKGFDIYYIFNHKKFSYPAAFSQTNRQKRSCGSPLLGIGYTAHSLSLDYEALKTVVNNSLKGTPGESGADGVEIDEDLCFKNVKYEAYSVSGGYAYNWVMARNCLFSASLSVAMAYKKSKSDDTKHNGFSLKDFSFNNFNLDGIGRFGFVWNNDKYFAGASTVLHAYNYRKSKFSTNNYFASLNVYVGMNLGLKRKYKKNVKQ
;
A
#
# COMPACT_ATOMS: atom_id res chain seq x y z
N MET A 1 15.07 7.77 -4.11
CA MET A 1 15.29 7.02 -5.37
C MET A 1 15.35 8.02 -6.49
N THR A 2 16.41 8.03 -7.28
CA THR A 2 16.53 8.88 -8.46
C THR A 2 15.51 8.42 -9.50
N LYS A 3 15.04 9.38 -10.36
CA LYS A 3 14.08 9.10 -11.46
C LYS A 3 14.48 7.91 -12.36
N HIS A 4 15.75 7.52 -12.36
CA HIS A 4 16.28 6.37 -13.10
C HIS A 4 15.97 4.99 -12.47
N GLY A 5 15.75 4.89 -11.15
CA GLY A 5 15.44 3.62 -10.50
C GLY A 5 14.02 3.10 -10.78
N LEU A 6 13.06 4.03 -10.93
CA LEU A 6 11.67 3.66 -11.26
C LEU A 6 11.55 3.23 -12.73
N PHE A 7 12.34 3.87 -13.62
CA PHE A 7 12.39 3.51 -15.05
C PHE A 7 13.04 2.13 -15.28
N LEU A 8 14.04 1.78 -14.47
CA LEU A 8 14.71 0.47 -14.54
C LEU A 8 13.80 -0.67 -14.08
N LEU A 9 12.97 -0.46 -13.06
CA LEU A 9 12.00 -1.44 -12.58
C LEU A 9 10.88 -1.66 -13.62
N LEU A 10 10.39 -0.60 -14.25
CA LEU A 10 9.45 -0.67 -15.37
C LEU A 10 10.08 -1.30 -16.63
N ALA A 11 11.36 -1.03 -16.92
CA ALA A 11 12.08 -1.61 -18.07
C ALA A 11 12.37 -3.10 -17.86
N LEU A 12 12.64 -3.57 -16.63
CA LEU A 12 12.79 -5.00 -16.32
C LEU A 12 11.48 -5.76 -16.51
N PHE A 13 10.33 -5.17 -16.21
CA PHE A 13 9.02 -5.76 -16.54
C PHE A 13 8.74 -5.79 -18.05
N PHE A 14 9.25 -4.81 -18.82
CA PHE A 14 9.08 -4.75 -20.27
C PHE A 14 9.94 -5.76 -21.02
N SER A 15 11.17 -6.03 -20.57
CA SER A 15 12.11 -6.95 -21.24
C SER A 15 11.72 -8.43 -21.13
N ILE A 16 10.91 -8.81 -20.15
CA ILE A 16 10.48 -10.20 -19.96
C ILE A 16 9.36 -10.62 -20.93
N HIS A 17 8.65 -9.66 -21.56
CA HIS A 17 7.51 -9.95 -22.43
C HIS A 17 7.81 -9.92 -23.94
N VAL A 18 8.98 -9.43 -24.37
CA VAL A 18 9.33 -9.34 -25.83
C VAL A 18 9.93 -10.64 -26.37
N SER A 19 10.37 -11.56 -25.51
CA SER A 19 11.03 -12.82 -25.95
C SER A 19 10.11 -14.00 -26.23
N ALA A 20 8.77 -13.84 -26.18
CA ALA A 20 7.83 -14.95 -26.33
C ALA A 20 7.12 -15.02 -27.70
N HIS A 21 7.46 -14.17 -28.69
CA HIS A 21 6.86 -14.25 -30.02
C HIS A 21 7.94 -14.04 -31.10
N GLY A 22 8.49 -15.13 -31.60
CA GLY A 22 9.35 -15.08 -32.78
C GLY A 22 10.31 -16.27 -32.89
N GLN A 23 9.78 -17.46 -33.19
CA GLN A 23 10.56 -18.49 -33.85
C GLN A 23 9.69 -19.17 -34.92
N ASP A 24 9.76 -18.59 -36.12
CA ASP A 24 9.57 -19.34 -37.36
C ASP A 24 10.85 -19.27 -38.16
N SER A 25 11.35 -20.47 -38.38
CA SER A 25 12.25 -20.99 -39.41
C SER A 25 13.10 -20.04 -40.25
N LEU A 26 14.41 -20.22 -40.14
CA LEU A 26 15.32 -20.19 -41.30
C LEU A 26 16.43 -21.22 -41.09
N CYS A 27 16.37 -22.27 -41.89
CA CYS A 27 17.37 -23.30 -42.04
C CYS A 27 18.52 -22.78 -42.88
N VAL A 28 19.73 -22.66 -42.35
CA VAL A 28 20.95 -22.52 -43.12
C VAL A 28 21.94 -23.56 -42.63
N LYS A 29 22.29 -24.46 -43.55
CA LYS A 29 23.39 -25.42 -43.42
C LYS A 29 24.72 -24.66 -43.50
N ALA A 30 25.63 -24.93 -42.59
CA ALA A 30 27.06 -24.74 -42.81
C ALA A 30 27.85 -25.84 -42.08
N ASP A 31 28.78 -26.41 -42.79
CA ASP A 31 29.60 -27.58 -42.47
C ASP A 31 30.65 -27.36 -41.36
N SER A 32 30.84 -28.46 -40.69
CA SER A 32 32.00 -28.98 -39.99
C SER A 32 33.21 -28.07 -39.66
N MET A 33 33.48 -27.92 -38.35
CA MET A 33 34.80 -28.14 -37.74
C MET A 33 34.66 -28.54 -36.28
N ALA A 34 35.25 -29.69 -35.95
CA ALA A 34 35.20 -30.32 -34.65
C ALA A 34 36.04 -29.58 -33.63
N VAL A 35 35.44 -29.06 -32.58
CA VAL A 35 36.12 -28.70 -31.31
C VAL A 35 35.42 -29.44 -30.20
N LYS A 36 36.23 -30.23 -29.43
CA LYS A 36 35.77 -31.04 -28.30
C LYS A 36 35.12 -30.16 -27.22
N PRO A 37 33.97 -30.57 -26.63
CA PRO A 37 33.32 -29.78 -25.59
C PRO A 37 33.94 -30.06 -24.23
N VAL A 38 34.49 -29.02 -23.59
CA VAL A 38 34.83 -28.98 -22.19
C VAL A 38 33.58 -28.67 -21.39
N GLU A 39 33.30 -29.49 -20.40
CA GLU A 39 32.33 -29.39 -19.28
C GLU A 39 31.48 -28.13 -19.17
N GLY A 40 30.27 -28.18 -19.74
CA GLY A 40 29.23 -27.16 -19.59
C GLY A 40 27.85 -27.67 -19.13
N LYS A 41 27.72 -28.95 -18.75
CA LYS A 41 26.43 -29.57 -18.45
C LYS A 41 25.71 -29.03 -17.20
N LYS A 42 26.42 -28.74 -16.11
CA LYS A 42 25.79 -28.30 -14.85
C LYS A 42 25.11 -26.93 -14.89
N LYS A 43 25.60 -25.98 -15.70
CA LYS A 43 24.94 -24.65 -15.83
C LYS A 43 23.69 -24.69 -16.69
N ARG A 44 23.63 -25.53 -17.69
CA ARG A 44 22.48 -25.66 -18.60
C ARG A 44 21.25 -26.24 -17.88
N ASP A 45 21.47 -27.22 -17.00
CA ASP A 45 20.38 -27.84 -16.24
C ASP A 45 19.78 -26.89 -15.20
N LEU A 46 20.59 -26.02 -14.59
CA LEU A 46 20.12 -25.01 -13.64
C LEU A 46 19.24 -23.94 -14.33
N PHE A 47 19.66 -23.45 -15.51
CA PHE A 47 18.86 -22.49 -16.28
C PHE A 47 17.56 -23.12 -16.82
N HIS A 48 17.58 -24.39 -17.23
CA HIS A 48 16.37 -25.13 -17.60
C HIS A 48 15.47 -25.39 -16.39
N ALA A 49 15.99 -25.73 -15.24
CA ALA A 49 15.22 -25.91 -14.01
C ALA A 49 14.59 -24.60 -13.54
N ILE A 50 15.34 -23.49 -13.59
CA ILE A 50 14.82 -22.13 -13.31
C ILE A 50 13.74 -21.75 -14.34
N GLY A 51 13.97 -21.98 -15.63
CA GLY A 51 12.99 -21.72 -16.69
C GLY A 51 11.72 -22.56 -16.55
N HIS A 52 11.83 -23.84 -16.18
CA HIS A 52 10.68 -24.69 -15.89
C HIS A 52 9.95 -24.28 -14.60
N ALA A 53 10.66 -23.87 -13.55
CA ALA A 53 10.05 -23.32 -12.34
C ALA A 53 9.32 -22.01 -12.65
N PHE A 54 9.93 -21.12 -13.43
CA PHE A 54 9.30 -19.87 -13.92
C PHE A 54 8.05 -20.15 -14.75
N THR A 55 8.10 -21.05 -15.74
CA THR A 55 6.93 -21.40 -16.56
C THR A 55 5.82 -22.07 -15.74
N LYS A 56 6.16 -22.88 -14.75
CA LYS A 56 5.20 -23.50 -13.85
C LYS A 56 4.53 -22.47 -12.94
N VAL A 57 5.30 -21.52 -12.41
CA VAL A 57 4.81 -20.38 -11.65
C VAL A 57 3.91 -19.53 -12.54
N PHE A 58 4.34 -19.13 -13.75
CA PHE A 58 3.52 -18.35 -14.70
C PHE A 58 2.26 -19.07 -15.17
N ARG A 59 2.26 -20.38 -15.35
CA ARG A 59 1.01 -21.14 -15.61
C ARG A 59 0.08 -21.10 -14.41
N GLY A 60 0.59 -21.25 -13.19
CA GLY A 60 -0.20 -21.13 -11.96
C GLY A 60 -0.87 -19.76 -11.81
N PHE A 61 -0.24 -18.67 -12.31
CA PHE A 61 -0.83 -17.32 -12.31
C PHE A 61 -2.14 -17.19 -13.09
N ASN A 62 -2.37 -18.06 -14.08
CA ASN A 62 -3.52 -18.00 -14.99
C ASN A 62 -4.55 -19.11 -14.78
N GLU A 63 -4.29 -20.06 -13.86
CA GLU A 63 -5.24 -21.13 -13.56
C GLU A 63 -6.36 -20.63 -12.65
N LEU A 64 -7.55 -20.44 -13.22
CA LEU A 64 -8.76 -20.08 -12.50
C LEU A 64 -9.80 -21.21 -12.59
N ASP A 65 -10.44 -21.52 -11.47
CA ASP A 65 -11.61 -22.38 -11.46
C ASP A 65 -12.82 -21.57 -11.95
N THR A 66 -13.25 -21.84 -13.18
CA THR A 66 -14.36 -21.13 -13.83
C THR A 66 -15.71 -21.34 -13.16
N ASN A 67 -15.84 -22.32 -12.25
CA ASN A 67 -17.03 -22.45 -11.39
C ASN A 67 -17.08 -21.36 -10.31
N TYR A 68 -15.93 -20.82 -9.90
CA TYR A 68 -15.79 -19.80 -8.85
C TYR A 68 -15.49 -18.41 -9.40
N ILE A 69 -14.70 -18.33 -10.48
CA ILE A 69 -14.22 -17.06 -11.03
C ILE A 69 -14.53 -17.00 -12.52
N GLU A 70 -15.18 -15.95 -12.95
CA GLU A 70 -15.44 -15.66 -14.36
C GLU A 70 -14.38 -14.68 -14.87
N PRO A 71 -13.59 -15.07 -15.90
CA PRO A 71 -12.58 -14.20 -16.48
C PRO A 71 -13.20 -12.99 -17.20
N GLN A 72 -12.50 -11.87 -17.25
CA GLN A 72 -12.92 -10.69 -17.99
C GLN A 72 -13.13 -10.97 -19.48
N HIS A 73 -14.29 -10.59 -20.00
CA HIS A 73 -14.68 -10.80 -21.39
C HIS A 73 -14.21 -9.69 -22.32
N TYR A 74 -13.80 -8.54 -21.80
CA TYR A 74 -13.44 -7.33 -22.54
C TYR A 74 -11.94 -7.07 -22.50
N ASP A 75 -11.44 -6.33 -23.51
CA ASP A 75 -10.02 -5.97 -23.64
C ASP A 75 -9.67 -4.66 -22.91
N TYR A 76 -10.62 -3.74 -22.80
CA TYR A 76 -10.44 -2.41 -22.22
C TYR A 76 -11.38 -2.18 -21.06
N THR A 77 -10.91 -1.44 -20.08
CA THR A 77 -11.72 -0.95 -18.94
C THR A 77 -11.49 0.55 -18.82
N VAL A 78 -12.56 1.31 -18.67
CA VAL A 78 -12.51 2.73 -18.32
C VAL A 78 -13.36 2.98 -17.09
N MET A 79 -12.84 3.81 -16.18
CA MET A 79 -13.58 4.17 -14.97
C MET A 79 -13.28 5.59 -14.52
N LEU A 80 -14.23 6.17 -13.82
CA LEU A 80 -14.07 7.37 -13.03
C LEU A 80 -13.97 6.95 -11.56
N GLN A 81 -12.97 7.44 -10.87
CA GLN A 81 -12.73 7.10 -9.47
C GLN A 81 -12.58 8.36 -8.63
N ASN A 82 -13.21 8.37 -7.47
CA ASN A 82 -12.93 9.28 -6.38
C ASN A 82 -12.14 8.55 -5.31
N THR A 83 -11.00 9.09 -4.92
CA THR A 83 -10.12 8.57 -3.87
C THR A 83 -10.05 9.57 -2.73
N ASN A 84 -10.42 9.14 -1.54
CA ASN A 84 -10.33 9.90 -0.31
C ASN A 84 -9.27 9.28 0.59
N THR A 85 -8.31 10.08 1.05
CA THR A 85 -7.25 9.64 1.96
C THR A 85 -7.41 10.27 3.33
N PHE A 86 -7.26 9.45 4.36
CA PHE A 86 -7.33 9.82 5.77
C PHE A 86 -6.04 9.38 6.44
N GLU A 87 -5.46 10.26 7.22
CA GLU A 87 -4.22 10.00 7.95
C GLU A 87 -4.37 10.54 9.36
N GLU A 88 -3.90 9.77 10.35
CA GLU A 88 -3.80 10.20 11.73
C GLU A 88 -2.49 9.71 12.33
N TYR A 89 -1.78 10.62 12.97
CA TYR A 89 -0.51 10.38 13.64
C TYR A 89 -0.66 10.71 15.11
N THR A 90 -0.54 9.71 15.96
CA THR A 90 -0.60 9.92 17.42
C THR A 90 0.78 9.71 17.99
N ILE A 91 1.25 10.67 18.78
CA ILE A 91 2.51 10.64 19.52
C ILE A 91 2.16 10.67 21.00
N GLU A 92 2.73 9.76 21.78
CA GLU A 92 2.49 9.64 23.21
C GLU A 92 3.81 9.53 23.97
N SER A 93 4.00 10.37 24.98
CA SER A 93 5.15 10.35 25.88
C SER A 93 5.03 9.23 26.90
N LYS A 94 6.11 8.95 27.66
CA LYS A 94 6.09 8.02 28.80
C LYS A 94 5.16 8.45 29.92
N SER A 95 5.07 9.75 30.18
CA SER A 95 4.19 10.31 31.22
C SER A 95 2.70 10.15 30.88
N GLY A 96 2.38 9.87 29.60
CA GLY A 96 1.02 9.71 29.08
C GLY A 96 0.44 10.98 28.44
N GLN A 97 1.25 12.00 28.20
CA GLN A 97 0.83 13.11 27.34
C GLN A 97 0.70 12.60 25.91
N ARG A 98 -0.41 12.91 25.26
CA ARG A 98 -0.75 12.39 23.93
C ARG A 98 -1.22 13.51 23.02
N PHE A 99 -0.65 13.55 21.81
CA PHE A 99 -1.02 14.47 20.75
C PHE A 99 -1.37 13.67 19.48
N SER A 100 -2.56 13.91 18.94
CA SER A 100 -2.99 13.35 17.66
C SER A 100 -3.02 14.45 16.61
N PHE A 101 -2.44 14.18 15.47
CA PHE A 101 -2.32 15.09 14.34
C PHE A 101 -2.95 14.46 13.11
N ALA A 102 -3.71 15.23 12.35
CA ALA A 102 -4.21 14.82 11.05
C ALA A 102 -4.10 15.97 10.06
N PRO A 103 -3.72 15.72 8.80
CA PRO A 103 -3.84 16.70 7.75
C PRO A 103 -5.31 16.87 7.35
N ASP A 104 -5.62 17.91 6.60
CA ASP A 104 -6.92 18.00 5.96
C ASP A 104 -7.11 16.79 5.03
N TRP A 105 -8.31 16.20 5.08
CA TRP A 105 -8.62 15.06 4.23
C TRP A 105 -8.57 15.46 2.75
N SER A 106 -7.94 14.65 1.91
CA SER A 106 -7.85 14.90 0.47
C SER A 106 -8.89 14.10 -0.28
N ALA A 107 -9.53 14.74 -1.27
CA ALA A 107 -10.46 14.11 -2.19
C ALA A 107 -9.94 14.28 -3.60
N LYS A 108 -9.53 13.18 -4.22
CA LYS A 108 -9.00 13.16 -5.59
C LYS A 108 -10.01 12.51 -6.50
N VAL A 109 -10.25 13.13 -7.65
CA VAL A 109 -11.12 12.57 -8.70
C VAL A 109 -10.32 12.43 -9.97
N GLY A 110 -10.50 11.33 -10.67
CA GLY A 110 -9.80 11.13 -11.93
C GLY A 110 -10.27 9.96 -12.77
N PRO A 111 -10.06 10.06 -14.09
CA PRO A 111 -10.28 8.99 -15.02
C PRO A 111 -9.14 7.96 -14.94
N TYR A 112 -9.52 6.70 -15.13
CA TYR A 112 -8.62 5.57 -15.23
C TYR A 112 -8.98 4.74 -16.45
N ALA A 113 -7.95 4.22 -17.11
CA ALA A 113 -8.09 3.31 -18.23
C ALA A 113 -7.16 2.11 -18.04
N ALA A 114 -7.65 0.92 -18.37
CA ALA A 114 -6.86 -0.29 -18.36
C ALA A 114 -6.97 -1.03 -19.69
N TRP A 115 -5.86 -1.59 -20.13
CA TRP A 115 -5.79 -2.48 -21.28
C TRP A 115 -5.00 -3.72 -20.89
N ARG A 116 -5.70 -4.85 -20.79
CA ARG A 116 -5.13 -6.11 -20.31
C ARG A 116 -4.51 -5.94 -18.90
N TRP A 117 -3.18 -5.85 -18.84
CA TRP A 117 -2.41 -5.67 -17.61
C TRP A 117 -1.88 -4.23 -17.42
N LEU A 118 -1.97 -3.38 -18.45
CA LEU A 118 -1.56 -1.98 -18.39
C LEU A 118 -2.70 -1.14 -17.80
N PHE A 119 -2.40 -0.45 -16.73
CA PHE A 119 -3.32 0.42 -16.03
C PHE A 119 -2.74 1.85 -15.99
N LEU A 120 -3.51 2.82 -16.44
CA LEU A 120 -3.16 4.24 -16.42
C LEU A 120 -4.29 5.03 -15.79
N GLY A 121 -3.95 5.85 -14.82
CA GLY A 121 -4.89 6.75 -14.17
C GLY A 121 -4.23 8.08 -13.83
N TYR A 122 -5.02 9.11 -13.86
CA TYR A 122 -4.63 10.44 -13.39
C TYR A 122 -5.74 10.99 -12.52
N SER A 123 -5.39 11.49 -11.34
CA SER A 123 -6.34 12.09 -10.41
C SER A 123 -5.86 13.45 -9.95
N PHE A 124 -6.80 14.37 -9.75
CA PHE A 124 -6.53 15.71 -9.21
C PHE A 124 -7.16 15.83 -7.84
N ASP A 125 -6.48 16.52 -6.93
CA ASP A 125 -7.08 16.92 -5.66
C ASP A 125 -8.04 18.09 -5.90
N VAL A 126 -9.33 17.83 -5.72
CA VAL A 126 -10.39 18.81 -6.00
C VAL A 126 -10.43 19.91 -4.93
N LYS A 127 -9.97 19.63 -3.72
CA LYS A 127 -9.98 20.58 -2.60
C LYS A 127 -8.83 21.57 -2.60
N HIS A 128 -7.68 21.19 -3.16
CA HIS A 128 -6.44 21.95 -3.05
C HIS A 128 -5.93 22.46 -4.40
N LEU A 129 -6.83 22.72 -5.36
CA LEU A 129 -6.46 23.23 -6.69
C LEU A 129 -5.73 24.58 -6.62
N GLU A 130 -6.01 25.41 -5.60
CA GLU A 130 -5.43 26.75 -5.45
C GLU A 130 -4.26 26.83 -4.46
N LYS A 131 -4.08 25.82 -3.61
CA LYS A 131 -2.99 25.81 -2.62
C LYS A 131 -1.82 24.98 -3.13
N SER A 132 -0.66 25.60 -3.20
CA SER A 132 0.63 24.88 -3.39
C SER A 132 0.94 24.03 -2.14
N ASN A 133 0.14 23.02 -1.88
CA ASN A 133 0.41 22.07 -0.81
C ASN A 133 1.54 21.15 -1.26
N ARG A 134 2.62 21.07 -0.48
CA ARG A 134 3.80 20.23 -0.75
C ARG A 134 3.55 18.73 -0.51
N LYS A 135 2.29 18.34 -0.31
CA LYS A 135 1.90 16.95 -0.10
C LYS A 135 2.17 16.12 -1.36
N THR A 136 2.85 15.00 -1.20
CA THR A 136 3.11 14.04 -2.28
C THR A 136 2.61 12.67 -1.86
N GLU A 137 1.71 12.10 -2.65
CA GLU A 137 1.15 10.79 -2.42
C GLU A 137 1.27 9.95 -3.69
N PHE A 138 1.66 8.70 -3.50
CA PHE A 138 1.67 7.68 -4.53
C PHE A 138 1.25 6.36 -3.91
N ASP A 139 0.15 5.81 -4.38
CA ASP A 139 -0.35 4.49 -3.97
C ASP A 139 -0.59 3.67 -5.24
N LEU A 140 0.01 2.50 -5.33
CA LEU A 140 -0.17 1.55 -6.41
C LEU A 140 -0.41 0.17 -5.84
N SER A 141 -1.58 -0.38 -6.11
CA SER A 141 -1.93 -1.75 -5.77
C SER A 141 -2.09 -2.58 -7.03
N LEU A 142 -1.33 -3.67 -7.12
CA LEU A 142 -1.37 -4.63 -8.22
C LEU A 142 -1.90 -5.96 -7.69
N TYR A 143 -2.98 -6.43 -8.29
CA TYR A 143 -3.61 -7.69 -7.90
C TYR A 143 -3.56 -8.69 -9.06
N SER A 144 -2.79 -9.75 -8.87
CA SER A 144 -2.88 -10.96 -9.70
C SER A 144 -3.75 -12.02 -9.02
N SER A 145 -3.92 -13.18 -9.65
CA SER A 145 -4.64 -14.28 -9.00
C SER A 145 -3.91 -14.80 -7.75
N MET A 146 -2.58 -14.94 -7.80
CA MET A 146 -1.75 -15.52 -6.74
C MET A 146 -1.12 -14.50 -5.79
N LEU A 147 -0.78 -13.32 -6.29
CA LEU A 147 -0.02 -12.30 -5.57
C LEU A 147 -0.75 -10.98 -5.57
N GLY A 148 -0.71 -10.31 -4.44
CA GLY A 148 -0.98 -8.89 -4.33
C GLY A 148 0.28 -8.13 -3.98
N ILE A 149 0.42 -6.93 -4.53
CA ILE A 149 1.56 -6.04 -4.30
C ILE A 149 0.99 -4.65 -4.05
N ASP A 150 1.29 -4.08 -2.90
CA ASP A 150 0.97 -2.70 -2.57
C ASP A 150 2.27 -1.91 -2.47
N LEU A 151 2.38 -0.81 -3.22
CA LEU A 151 3.49 0.13 -3.19
C LEU A 151 2.93 1.47 -2.77
N TYR A 152 3.57 2.12 -1.80
CA TYR A 152 3.11 3.43 -1.35
C TYR A 152 4.27 4.35 -1.00
N TYR A 153 4.06 5.62 -1.29
CA TYR A 153 4.92 6.72 -0.87
C TYR A 153 4.05 7.90 -0.49
N ARG A 154 4.23 8.39 0.72
CA ARG A 154 3.52 9.55 1.25
C ARG A 154 4.50 10.49 1.90
N LYS A 155 4.38 11.75 1.57
CA LYS A 155 5.07 12.86 2.24
C LYS A 155 4.02 13.90 2.57
N SER A 156 3.92 14.25 3.85
CA SER A 156 2.97 15.26 4.34
C SER A 156 3.26 16.65 3.75
N GLY A 157 2.19 17.44 3.69
CA GLY A 157 2.26 18.89 3.49
C GLY A 157 2.41 19.64 4.82
N ASP A 158 2.09 20.91 4.80
CA ASP A 158 2.15 21.82 5.94
C ASP A 158 0.75 22.05 6.58
N ASP A 159 -0.25 21.21 6.22
CA ASP A 159 -1.68 21.34 6.53
C ASP A 159 -2.15 20.52 7.74
N PHE A 160 -1.24 20.13 8.61
CA PHE A 160 -1.60 19.41 9.83
C PHE A 160 -2.39 20.27 10.82
N LYS A 161 -3.24 19.58 11.58
CA LYS A 161 -3.95 20.10 12.74
C LYS A 161 -3.75 19.17 13.92
N ILE A 162 -3.69 19.73 15.11
CA ILE A 162 -3.82 18.97 16.36
C ILE A 162 -5.31 18.64 16.50
N THR A 163 -5.67 17.40 16.26
CA THR A 163 -7.07 16.94 16.36
C THR A 163 -7.45 16.62 17.79
N LYS A 164 -6.46 16.22 18.60
CA LYS A 164 -6.64 15.90 20.02
C LYS A 164 -5.34 16.06 20.76
N ALA A 165 -5.39 16.72 21.91
CA ALA A 165 -4.30 16.73 22.91
C ALA A 165 -4.85 16.27 24.26
N THR A 166 -4.12 15.37 24.93
CA THR A 166 -4.39 14.93 26.30
C THR A 166 -3.15 15.21 27.13
N ILE A 167 -3.26 16.05 28.15
CA ILE A 167 -2.18 16.44 29.06
C ILE A 167 -2.54 15.93 30.45
N LYS A 168 -1.64 15.18 31.09
CA LYS A 168 -1.97 14.31 32.23
C LYS A 168 -2.16 15.03 33.56
N ASP A 169 -1.45 16.14 33.78
CA ASP A 169 -1.38 16.83 35.05
C ASP A 169 -2.35 18.02 35.20
N ALA A 170 -3.16 18.26 34.20
CA ALA A 170 -4.21 19.26 34.28
C ALA A 170 -5.44 18.67 34.97
N VAL A 171 -6.00 19.43 35.91
CA VAL A 171 -7.19 19.06 36.70
C VAL A 171 -8.37 18.70 35.80
N ASP A 172 -8.42 19.28 34.61
CA ASP A 172 -9.31 18.90 33.52
C ASP A 172 -8.48 18.43 32.33
N LYS A 173 -8.89 17.30 31.72
CA LYS A 173 -8.30 16.80 30.48
C LYS A 173 -8.51 17.82 29.35
N TYR A 174 -7.53 18.69 29.09
CA TYR A 174 -7.61 19.62 27.99
C TYR A 174 -7.68 18.88 26.68
N ILE A 175 -8.76 19.10 25.98
CA ILE A 175 -8.96 18.55 24.63
C ILE A 175 -8.84 19.72 23.66
N LEU A 176 -7.65 19.93 23.09
CA LEU A 176 -7.48 20.78 21.92
C LEU A 176 -8.10 20.05 20.73
N ARG A 177 -8.89 20.74 19.93
CA ARG A 177 -9.49 20.18 18.73
C ARG A 177 -9.28 21.11 17.55
N ASP A 178 -8.81 20.54 16.43
CA ASP A 178 -8.68 21.22 15.14
C ASP A 178 -7.82 22.48 15.14
N VAL A 179 -6.78 22.51 15.99
CA VAL A 179 -5.83 23.62 16.06
C VAL A 179 -4.78 23.47 14.95
N PRO A 180 -4.64 24.44 14.03
CA PRO A 180 -3.63 24.39 12.97
C PRO A 180 -2.21 24.23 13.53
N PHE A 181 -1.43 23.32 12.94
CA PHE A 181 -0.07 23.02 13.38
C PHE A 181 0.82 22.61 12.20
N GLY A 182 1.63 23.49 11.67
CA GLY A 182 2.56 23.23 10.57
C GLY A 182 3.90 22.61 10.98
N GLY A 183 4.12 22.34 12.26
CA GLY A 183 5.41 21.84 12.79
C GLY A 183 5.61 20.34 12.73
N LEU A 184 4.70 19.57 12.10
CA LEU A 184 4.83 18.13 11.92
C LEU A 184 5.16 17.80 10.46
N ASN A 185 6.27 17.07 10.24
CA ASN A 185 6.61 16.55 8.92
C ASN A 185 6.70 15.03 8.99
N VAL A 186 5.97 14.35 8.11
CA VAL A 186 5.94 12.89 8.04
C VAL A 186 6.24 12.43 6.62
N SER A 187 7.04 11.39 6.51
CA SER A 187 7.24 10.68 5.25
C SER A 187 7.22 9.18 5.49
N ILE A 188 6.45 8.48 4.68
CA ILE A 188 6.33 7.02 4.70
C ILE A 188 6.51 6.51 3.29
N LYS A 189 7.30 5.46 3.15
CA LYS A 189 7.43 4.70 1.91
C LYS A 189 7.52 3.23 2.24
N GLY A 190 6.95 2.40 1.38
CA GLY A 190 6.98 0.97 1.61
C GLY A 190 6.38 0.16 0.51
N PHE A 191 6.45 -1.14 0.71
CA PHE A 191 5.75 -2.12 -0.08
C PHE A 191 5.31 -3.30 0.79
N ASP A 192 4.23 -3.93 0.37
CA ASP A 192 3.73 -5.20 0.88
C ASP A 192 3.52 -6.15 -0.29
N ILE A 193 4.02 -7.37 -0.19
CA ILE A 193 3.82 -8.45 -1.16
C ILE A 193 3.20 -9.61 -0.40
N TYR A 194 2.07 -10.12 -0.88
CA TYR A 194 1.38 -11.22 -0.22
C TYR A 194 0.89 -12.28 -1.19
N TYR A 195 0.97 -13.52 -0.75
CA TYR A 195 0.54 -14.71 -1.46
C TYR A 195 -0.87 -15.11 -1.06
N ILE A 196 -1.68 -15.48 -2.04
CA ILE A 196 -3.08 -15.89 -1.91
C ILE A 196 -3.14 -17.41 -2.09
N PHE A 197 -3.34 -18.18 -1.01
CA PHE A 197 -3.26 -19.64 -1.06
C PHE A 197 -4.35 -20.26 -1.93
N ASN A 198 -5.58 -19.78 -1.82
CA ASN A 198 -6.72 -20.32 -2.57
C ASN A 198 -6.99 -19.56 -3.87
N HIS A 199 -5.94 -19.11 -4.55
CA HIS A 199 -5.98 -18.22 -5.71
C HIS A 199 -6.79 -18.77 -6.90
N LYS A 200 -6.99 -20.09 -7.01
CA LYS A 200 -7.82 -20.69 -8.07
C LYS A 200 -9.31 -20.39 -7.90
N LYS A 201 -9.78 -20.24 -6.66
CA LYS A 201 -11.20 -20.05 -6.32
C LYS A 201 -11.49 -18.66 -5.74
N PHE A 202 -10.53 -18.03 -5.09
CA PHE A 202 -10.63 -16.72 -4.50
C PHE A 202 -9.95 -15.67 -5.39
N SER A 203 -10.61 -14.52 -5.61
CA SER A 203 -10.08 -13.47 -6.47
C SER A 203 -10.11 -12.09 -5.80
N TYR A 204 -8.95 -11.54 -5.48
CA TYR A 204 -8.82 -10.11 -5.18
C TYR A 204 -9.14 -9.20 -6.38
N PRO A 205 -8.70 -9.54 -7.62
CA PRO A 205 -9.08 -8.76 -8.79
C PRO A 205 -10.57 -8.53 -8.97
N ALA A 206 -11.42 -9.47 -8.52
CA ALA A 206 -12.86 -9.30 -8.59
C ALA A 206 -13.39 -8.19 -7.68
N ALA A 207 -12.73 -7.92 -6.56
CA ALA A 207 -13.14 -6.91 -5.59
C ALA A 207 -12.47 -5.55 -5.81
N PHE A 208 -11.22 -5.52 -6.26
CA PHE A 208 -10.40 -4.31 -6.22
C PHE A 208 -9.96 -3.76 -7.58
N SER A 209 -9.89 -4.60 -8.64
CA SER A 209 -9.45 -4.16 -9.97
C SER A 209 -10.42 -4.46 -11.10
N GLN A 210 -11.52 -5.16 -10.84
CA GLN A 210 -12.58 -5.48 -11.81
C GLN A 210 -12.12 -6.24 -13.06
N THR A 211 -10.98 -6.96 -12.98
CA THR A 211 -10.43 -7.72 -14.11
C THR A 211 -10.98 -9.14 -14.23
N ASN A 212 -11.82 -9.56 -13.30
CA ASN A 212 -12.62 -10.78 -13.32
C ASN A 212 -13.81 -10.64 -12.37
N ARG A 213 -14.66 -11.67 -12.29
CA ARG A 213 -15.84 -11.66 -11.43
C ARG A 213 -15.89 -12.91 -10.57
N GLN A 214 -16.13 -12.75 -9.26
CA GLN A 214 -16.37 -13.87 -8.34
C GLN A 214 -17.82 -14.37 -8.50
N LYS A 215 -18.01 -15.65 -8.80
CA LYS A 215 -19.32 -16.28 -8.99
C LYS A 215 -19.85 -16.96 -7.74
N ARG A 216 -18.98 -17.50 -6.90
CA ARG A 216 -19.32 -18.20 -5.65
C ARG A 216 -18.47 -17.64 -4.52
N SER A 217 -19.06 -17.55 -3.35
CA SER A 217 -18.36 -17.11 -2.14
C SER A 217 -17.21 -18.06 -1.83
N CYS A 218 -16.07 -17.49 -1.48
CA CYS A 218 -14.86 -18.23 -1.18
C CYS A 218 -13.89 -17.39 -0.35
N GLY A 219 -13.08 -18.05 0.48
CA GLY A 219 -12.02 -17.40 1.25
C GLY A 219 -10.65 -17.97 0.92
N SER A 220 -9.62 -17.26 1.39
CA SER A 220 -8.22 -17.63 1.25
C SER A 220 -7.39 -17.18 2.43
N PRO A 221 -6.52 -18.03 2.98
CA PRO A 221 -5.41 -17.58 3.80
C PRO A 221 -4.47 -16.69 2.98
N LEU A 222 -3.78 -15.78 3.67
CA LEU A 222 -2.80 -14.87 3.12
C LEU A 222 -1.50 -14.99 3.91
N LEU A 223 -0.37 -14.92 3.21
CA LEU A 223 0.95 -14.79 3.82
C LEU A 223 1.72 -13.70 3.07
N GLY A 224 2.30 -12.76 3.78
CA GLY A 224 2.97 -11.64 3.14
C GLY A 224 4.28 -11.27 3.81
N ILE A 225 5.04 -10.47 3.08
CA ILE A 225 6.23 -9.78 3.54
C ILE A 225 6.11 -8.31 3.20
N GLY A 226 6.63 -7.45 4.07
CA GLY A 226 6.56 -6.02 3.88
C GLY A 226 7.84 -5.31 4.31
N TYR A 227 8.02 -4.14 3.74
CA TYR A 227 9.05 -3.19 4.15
C TYR A 227 8.45 -1.80 4.19
N THR A 228 8.71 -1.08 5.29
CA THR A 228 8.35 0.33 5.41
C THR A 228 9.52 1.14 5.96
N ALA A 229 9.64 2.37 5.48
CA ALA A 229 10.56 3.35 6.05
C ALA A 229 9.78 4.62 6.39
N HIS A 230 9.89 5.01 7.64
CA HIS A 230 9.21 6.16 8.23
C HIS A 230 10.21 7.24 8.60
N SER A 231 9.83 8.48 8.42
CA SER A 231 10.53 9.65 8.93
C SER A 231 9.50 10.57 9.57
N LEU A 232 9.72 10.95 10.82
CA LEU A 232 8.86 11.81 11.62
C LEU A 232 9.71 12.92 12.19
N SER A 233 9.35 14.20 11.95
CA SER A 233 10.00 15.37 12.53
C SER A 233 8.95 16.25 13.19
N LEU A 234 9.18 16.62 14.44
CA LEU A 234 8.29 17.44 15.24
C LEU A 234 9.03 18.70 15.69
N ASP A 235 8.43 19.85 15.40
CA ASP A 235 8.88 21.11 15.99
C ASP A 235 8.29 21.26 17.40
N TYR A 236 9.10 20.91 18.39
CA TYR A 236 8.70 20.89 19.80
C TYR A 236 8.39 22.32 20.32
N GLU A 237 9.15 23.34 19.92
CA GLU A 237 8.94 24.72 20.37
C GLU A 237 7.66 25.31 19.77
N ALA A 238 7.41 25.02 18.49
CA ALA A 238 6.15 25.38 17.85
C ALA A 238 4.97 24.70 18.53
N LEU A 239 5.09 23.40 18.89
CA LEU A 239 4.05 22.67 19.62
C LEU A 239 3.74 23.31 20.96
N LYS A 240 4.78 23.62 21.76
CA LYS A 240 4.66 24.29 23.05
C LYS A 240 3.95 25.64 22.92
N THR A 241 4.35 26.42 21.92
CA THR A 241 3.76 27.75 21.64
C THR A 241 2.28 27.65 21.28
N VAL A 242 1.93 26.73 20.36
CA VAL A 242 0.54 26.56 19.89
C VAL A 242 -0.35 26.05 21.02
N VAL A 243 0.11 25.08 21.82
CA VAL A 243 -0.64 24.54 22.95
C VAL A 243 -0.91 25.63 23.97
N ASN A 244 0.13 26.36 24.42
CA ASN A 244 -0.01 27.39 25.42
C ASN A 244 -0.89 28.57 24.95
N ASN A 245 -0.80 28.96 23.68
CA ASN A 245 -1.67 30.02 23.12
C ASN A 245 -3.12 29.60 23.04
N SER A 246 -3.39 28.33 22.72
CA SER A 246 -4.75 27.80 22.62
C SER A 246 -5.43 27.67 23.99
N LEU A 247 -4.64 27.53 25.06
CA LEU A 247 -5.16 27.40 26.44
C LEU A 247 -5.39 28.75 27.13
N LYS A 248 -4.72 29.81 26.71
CA LYS A 248 -4.87 31.19 27.28
C LYS A 248 -6.28 31.77 27.20
N GLY A 249 -7.16 31.20 26.39
CA GLY A 249 -8.56 31.65 26.22
C GLY A 249 -9.60 30.84 27.03
N THR A 250 -9.18 29.86 27.83
CA THR A 250 -10.10 28.99 28.56
C THR A 250 -10.41 29.56 29.95
N PRO A 251 -11.69 29.87 30.29
CA PRO A 251 -12.03 30.38 31.62
C PRO A 251 -11.74 29.33 32.70
N GLY A 252 -10.94 29.66 33.67
CA GLY A 252 -10.67 28.82 34.86
C GLY A 252 -9.20 28.53 35.12
N GLU A 253 -8.27 28.88 34.26
CA GLU A 253 -6.84 28.69 34.48
C GLU A 253 -6.05 30.01 34.38
N SER A 254 -5.95 30.66 35.49
CA SER A 254 -5.04 31.75 35.74
C SER A 254 -3.73 31.24 36.37
N GLY A 255 -3.10 30.25 35.75
CA GLY A 255 -1.72 29.87 36.09
C GLY A 255 -0.76 30.64 35.16
N ALA A 256 0.09 31.47 35.72
CA ALA A 256 1.12 32.24 34.98
C ALA A 256 2.17 31.32 34.34
N ASP A 257 2.22 30.05 34.73
CA ASP A 257 3.12 29.03 34.19
C ASP A 257 2.31 28.19 33.20
N GLY A 258 2.60 28.38 31.90
CA GLY A 258 1.96 27.62 30.82
C GLY A 258 2.09 26.11 31.03
N VAL A 259 1.29 25.34 30.31
CA VAL A 259 1.34 23.86 30.35
C VAL A 259 2.71 23.39 29.88
N GLU A 260 3.36 22.57 30.73
CA GLU A 260 4.65 21.96 30.41
C GLU A 260 4.44 20.72 29.54
N ILE A 261 5.05 20.74 28.35
CA ILE A 261 5.08 19.60 27.47
C ILE A 261 6.29 18.75 27.80
N ASP A 262 6.06 17.45 27.91
CA ASP A 262 7.06 16.46 28.28
C ASP A 262 8.27 16.49 27.34
N GLU A 263 9.48 16.60 27.92
CA GLU A 263 10.74 16.58 27.18
C GLU A 263 10.97 15.28 26.41
N ASP A 264 10.31 14.20 26.77
CA ASP A 264 10.33 12.94 26.00
C ASP A 264 9.79 13.11 24.58
N LEU A 265 9.01 14.16 24.31
CA LEU A 265 8.53 14.56 22.98
C LEU A 265 9.49 15.52 22.26
N CYS A 266 10.56 15.95 22.89
CA CYS A 266 11.61 16.79 22.29
C CYS A 266 12.54 15.95 21.42
N PHE A 267 12.09 15.60 20.20
CA PHE A 267 12.92 14.95 19.20
C PHE A 267 12.89 15.74 17.88
N LYS A 268 14.05 15.97 17.28
CA LYS A 268 14.13 16.68 15.99
C LYS A 268 13.67 15.82 14.82
N ASN A 269 14.14 14.58 14.75
CA ASN A 269 13.84 13.67 13.65
C ASN A 269 13.96 12.22 14.11
N VAL A 270 12.93 11.45 13.86
CA VAL A 270 12.92 10.00 14.10
C VAL A 270 12.78 9.29 12.79
N LYS A 271 13.79 8.48 12.44
CA LYS A 271 13.77 7.63 11.25
C LYS A 271 13.83 6.18 11.68
N TYR A 272 12.92 5.36 11.14
CA TYR A 272 12.97 3.92 11.38
C TYR A 272 12.56 3.15 10.13
N GLU A 273 13.10 1.96 10.01
CA GLU A 273 12.77 0.98 8.99
C GLU A 273 12.10 -0.22 9.65
N ALA A 274 11.10 -0.78 9.01
CA ALA A 274 10.38 -1.94 9.48
C ALA A 274 10.40 -3.03 8.41
N TYR A 275 10.72 -4.24 8.82
CA TYR A 275 10.65 -5.46 8.02
C TYR A 275 9.58 -6.33 8.64
N SER A 276 8.59 -6.74 7.88
CA SER A 276 7.43 -7.45 8.41
C SER A 276 7.13 -8.75 7.69
N VAL A 277 6.57 -9.68 8.47
CA VAL A 277 5.92 -10.88 7.96
C VAL A 277 4.47 -10.82 8.41
N SER A 278 3.54 -10.95 7.48
CA SER A 278 2.11 -10.85 7.75
C SER A 278 1.39 -12.16 7.48
N GLY A 279 0.42 -12.47 8.32
CA GLY A 279 -0.53 -13.55 8.14
C GLY A 279 -1.95 -13.00 8.21
N GLY A 280 -2.85 -13.55 7.39
CA GLY A 280 -4.22 -13.06 7.36
C GLY A 280 -5.19 -14.00 6.68
N TYR A 281 -6.43 -13.54 6.60
CA TYR A 281 -7.49 -14.22 5.89
C TYR A 281 -8.35 -13.23 5.12
N ALA A 282 -8.73 -13.62 3.91
CA ALA A 282 -9.63 -12.87 3.05
C ALA A 282 -10.85 -13.70 2.70
N TYR A 283 -12.00 -13.05 2.59
CA TYR A 283 -13.25 -13.69 2.19
C TYR A 283 -14.00 -12.81 1.18
N ASN A 284 -14.43 -13.45 0.09
CA ASN A 284 -15.30 -12.89 -0.93
C ASN A 284 -16.69 -13.46 -0.74
N TRP A 285 -17.64 -12.62 -0.37
CA TRP A 285 -19.04 -12.98 -0.19
C TRP A 285 -19.86 -12.50 -1.39
N VAL A 286 -20.31 -13.42 -2.22
CA VAL A 286 -21.26 -13.17 -3.31
C VAL A 286 -22.65 -13.06 -2.70
N MET A 287 -23.09 -11.84 -2.43
CA MET A 287 -24.35 -11.55 -1.70
C MET A 287 -25.58 -11.69 -2.58
N ALA A 288 -25.43 -11.31 -3.85
CA ALA A 288 -26.51 -11.37 -4.84
C ALA A 288 -25.91 -11.49 -6.25
N ARG A 289 -26.79 -11.64 -7.26
CA ARG A 289 -26.36 -11.63 -8.65
C ARG A 289 -25.59 -10.34 -8.94
N ASN A 290 -24.33 -10.46 -9.35
CA ASN A 290 -23.42 -9.36 -9.66
C ASN A 290 -22.95 -8.51 -8.47
N CYS A 291 -23.28 -8.87 -7.23
CA CYS A 291 -22.88 -8.13 -6.02
C CYS A 291 -21.87 -8.94 -5.21
N LEU A 292 -20.73 -8.35 -4.95
CA LEU A 292 -19.63 -8.91 -4.19
C LEU A 292 -19.30 -8.00 -3.00
N PHE A 293 -19.21 -8.57 -1.81
CA PHE A 293 -18.53 -7.96 -0.68
C PHE A 293 -17.25 -8.74 -0.39
N SER A 294 -16.14 -8.04 -0.29
CA SER A 294 -14.83 -8.61 0.04
C SER A 294 -14.33 -8.00 1.33
N ALA A 295 -13.83 -8.83 2.22
CA ALA A 295 -13.16 -8.39 3.44
C ALA A 295 -11.89 -9.19 3.66
N SER A 296 -10.80 -8.53 4.05
CA SER A 296 -9.59 -9.19 4.48
C SER A 296 -8.95 -8.47 5.66
N LEU A 297 -8.39 -9.26 6.57
CA LEU A 297 -7.64 -8.79 7.71
C LEU A 297 -6.32 -9.54 7.78
N SER A 298 -5.24 -8.80 7.96
CA SER A 298 -3.90 -9.34 8.15
C SER A 298 -3.23 -8.66 9.34
N VAL A 299 -2.50 -9.45 10.11
CA VAL A 299 -1.63 -8.97 11.18
C VAL A 299 -0.20 -9.19 10.74
N ALA A 300 0.62 -8.17 10.85
CA ALA A 300 2.03 -8.20 10.53
C ALA A 300 2.88 -8.10 11.79
N MET A 301 3.81 -9.03 11.96
CA MET A 301 4.88 -8.91 12.94
C MET A 301 6.02 -8.14 12.29
N ALA A 302 6.25 -6.93 12.75
CA ALA A 302 7.24 -6.01 12.18
C ALA A 302 8.44 -5.84 13.11
N TYR A 303 9.63 -6.12 12.61
CA TYR A 303 10.89 -5.78 13.25
C TYR A 303 11.29 -4.36 12.85
N LYS A 304 11.35 -3.43 13.82
CA LYS A 304 11.57 -2.00 13.59
C LYS A 304 12.94 -1.58 14.07
N LYS A 305 13.78 -1.09 13.15
CA LYS A 305 15.12 -0.58 13.40
C LYS A 305 15.14 0.94 13.27
N SER A 306 15.49 1.64 14.37
CA SER A 306 15.70 3.09 14.34
C SER A 306 17.05 3.40 13.69
N LYS A 307 17.08 4.38 12.76
CA LYS A 307 18.32 4.97 12.27
C LYS A 307 18.65 6.15 13.20
N SER A 308 19.67 5.98 14.04
CA SER A 308 20.30 7.08 14.73
C SER A 308 21.20 7.83 13.73
N ASP A 309 21.28 9.16 13.82
CA ASP A 309 22.10 9.98 12.90
C ASP A 309 23.63 9.66 13.00
N ASP A 310 24.05 8.88 14.00
CA ASP A 310 25.48 8.64 14.30
C ASP A 310 26.08 7.30 13.83
N THR A 311 25.33 6.44 13.15
CA THR A 311 25.92 5.14 12.74
C THR A 311 25.95 4.96 11.23
N LYS A 312 27.19 5.03 10.69
CA LYS A 312 27.56 4.73 9.28
C LYS A 312 27.44 3.23 8.90
N HIS A 313 26.64 2.43 9.58
CA HIS A 313 26.48 1.01 9.24
C HIS A 313 25.18 0.76 8.48
N ASN A 314 25.29 0.77 7.16
CA ASN A 314 24.30 0.30 6.23
C ASN A 314 24.31 -1.24 6.20
N GLY A 315 23.39 -1.90 6.93
CA GLY A 315 23.20 -3.35 6.81
C GLY A 315 22.43 -3.94 7.99
N PHE A 316 21.70 -5.02 7.70
CA PHE A 316 21.08 -5.86 8.73
C PHE A 316 22.19 -6.66 9.42
N SER A 317 22.45 -6.36 10.68
CA SER A 317 23.39 -7.13 11.53
C SER A 317 22.61 -7.92 12.56
N LEU A 318 22.82 -9.22 12.61
CA LEU A 318 22.22 -10.09 13.65
C LEU A 318 22.69 -9.74 15.07
N LYS A 319 23.80 -8.99 15.21
CA LYS A 319 24.32 -8.54 16.52
C LYS A 319 23.46 -7.45 17.16
N ASP A 320 22.69 -6.71 16.36
CA ASP A 320 21.81 -5.62 16.81
C ASP A 320 20.37 -6.08 17.03
N PHE A 321 20.12 -7.39 17.01
CA PHE A 321 18.79 -7.96 17.16
C PHE A 321 18.30 -7.81 18.60
N SER A 322 17.12 -7.16 18.77
CA SER A 322 16.46 -6.99 20.06
C SER A 322 14.98 -7.33 19.95
N PHE A 323 14.49 -8.17 20.85
CA PHE A 323 13.06 -8.52 20.93
C PHE A 323 12.15 -7.31 21.18
N ASN A 324 12.66 -6.26 21.82
CA ASN A 324 11.90 -5.02 22.07
C ASN A 324 11.57 -4.24 20.79
N ASN A 325 12.20 -4.60 19.66
CA ASN A 325 11.95 -3.96 18.36
C ASN A 325 10.79 -4.61 17.57
N PHE A 326 10.15 -5.66 18.11
CA PHE A 326 8.98 -6.25 17.49
C PHE A 326 7.73 -5.46 17.83
N ASN A 327 6.93 -5.19 16.80
CA ASN A 327 5.65 -4.52 16.92
C ASN A 327 4.63 -5.25 16.05
N LEU A 328 3.36 -5.09 16.37
CA LEU A 328 2.25 -5.62 15.61
C LEU A 328 1.65 -4.49 14.78
N ASP A 329 1.60 -4.71 13.47
CA ASP A 329 0.95 -3.82 12.52
C ASP A 329 -0.30 -4.53 11.95
N GLY A 330 -1.32 -3.77 11.57
CA GLY A 330 -2.57 -4.29 11.04
C GLY A 330 -2.84 -3.80 9.63
N ILE A 331 -3.38 -4.67 8.76
CA ILE A 331 -3.80 -4.31 7.41
C ILE A 331 -5.21 -4.85 7.18
N GLY A 332 -6.15 -3.94 6.90
CA GLY A 332 -7.52 -4.26 6.53
C GLY A 332 -7.82 -3.86 5.10
N ARG A 333 -8.56 -4.69 4.35
CA ARG A 333 -9.05 -4.34 3.02
C ARG A 333 -10.51 -4.73 2.93
N PHE A 334 -11.35 -3.82 2.46
CA PHE A 334 -12.78 -4.05 2.26
C PHE A 334 -13.17 -3.55 0.89
N GLY A 335 -14.07 -4.26 0.23
CA GLY A 335 -14.58 -3.91 -1.09
C GLY A 335 -16.04 -4.29 -1.22
N PHE A 336 -16.84 -3.39 -1.76
CA PHE A 336 -18.21 -3.68 -2.19
C PHE A 336 -18.33 -3.33 -3.67
N VAL A 337 -18.79 -4.28 -4.47
CA VAL A 337 -18.79 -4.17 -5.93
C VAL A 337 -20.09 -4.71 -6.49
N TRP A 338 -20.69 -3.96 -7.36
CA TRP A 338 -21.65 -4.42 -8.34
C TRP A 338 -20.98 -4.49 -9.72
N ASN A 339 -21.00 -5.64 -10.37
CA ASN A 339 -20.34 -5.87 -11.66
C ASN A 339 -21.16 -6.85 -12.51
N ASN A 340 -21.77 -6.34 -13.60
CA ASN A 340 -22.54 -7.14 -14.56
C ASN A 340 -21.72 -7.54 -15.80
N ASP A 341 -20.38 -7.52 -15.71
CA ASP A 341 -19.41 -7.78 -16.76
C ASP A 341 -19.14 -6.58 -17.68
N LYS A 342 -20.17 -5.85 -18.14
CA LYS A 342 -20.03 -4.66 -18.98
C LYS A 342 -19.90 -3.38 -18.18
N TYR A 343 -20.73 -3.20 -17.17
CA TYR A 343 -20.73 -2.05 -16.27
C TYR A 343 -20.40 -2.49 -14.85
N PHE A 344 -19.71 -1.65 -14.12
CA PHE A 344 -19.42 -1.89 -12.72
C PHE A 344 -19.41 -0.58 -11.92
N ALA A 345 -19.74 -0.70 -10.65
CA ALA A 345 -19.63 0.35 -9.67
C ALA A 345 -19.23 -0.27 -8.32
N GLY A 346 -18.48 0.46 -7.52
CA GLY A 346 -18.09 -0.06 -6.25
C GLY A 346 -17.38 0.94 -5.35
N ALA A 347 -17.10 0.47 -4.15
CA ALA A 347 -16.27 1.15 -3.19
C ALA A 347 -15.26 0.18 -2.60
N SER A 348 -14.04 0.63 -2.38
CA SER A 348 -13.01 -0.15 -1.71
C SER A 348 -12.22 0.70 -0.75
N THR A 349 -11.77 0.10 0.35
CA THR A 349 -10.91 0.77 1.32
C THR A 349 -9.76 -0.13 1.72
N VAL A 350 -8.59 0.48 1.92
CA VAL A 350 -7.42 -0.14 2.51
C VAL A 350 -7.07 0.65 3.76
N LEU A 351 -6.90 -0.06 4.87
CA LEU A 351 -6.58 0.47 6.18
C LEU A 351 -5.23 -0.08 6.61
N HIS A 352 -4.33 0.80 7.03
CA HIS A 352 -3.06 0.41 7.64
C HIS A 352 -2.99 1.00 9.04
N ALA A 353 -2.59 0.17 10.00
CA ALA A 353 -2.35 0.57 11.38
C ALA A 353 -0.91 0.20 11.72
N TYR A 354 -0.08 1.20 11.96
CA TYR A 354 1.33 1.04 12.31
C TYR A 354 1.56 1.50 13.74
N ASN A 355 2.21 0.66 14.53
CA ASN A 355 2.61 0.96 15.90
C ASN A 355 4.14 1.02 15.98
N TYR A 356 4.68 2.04 16.61
CA TYR A 356 6.11 2.13 16.92
C TYR A 356 6.31 2.56 18.36
N ARG A 357 7.07 1.79 19.11
CA ARG A 357 7.40 2.08 20.50
C ARG A 357 8.90 2.19 20.70
N LYS A 358 9.32 3.22 21.38
CA LYS A 358 10.69 3.46 21.81
C LYS A 358 10.72 3.71 23.33
N SER A 359 11.93 3.77 23.91
CA SER A 359 12.09 3.97 25.37
C SER A 359 11.47 5.27 25.91
N LYS A 360 11.41 6.33 25.10
CA LYS A 360 10.91 7.65 25.48
C LYS A 360 9.47 7.94 25.03
N PHE A 361 9.06 7.46 23.88
CA PHE A 361 7.74 7.74 23.31
C PHE A 361 7.24 6.58 22.45
N SER A 362 5.95 6.60 22.14
CA SER A 362 5.33 5.70 21.17
C SER A 362 4.59 6.50 20.10
N THR A 363 4.46 5.92 18.90
CA THR A 363 3.60 6.48 17.86
C THR A 363 2.62 5.42 17.37
N ASN A 364 1.39 5.85 17.12
CA ASN A 364 0.36 5.06 16.46
C ASN A 364 -0.09 5.84 15.23
N ASN A 365 0.09 5.24 14.06
CA ASN A 365 -0.19 5.88 12.78
C ASN A 365 -1.25 5.09 12.03
N TYR A 366 -2.31 5.75 11.63
CA TYR A 366 -3.41 5.16 10.87
C TYR A 366 -3.48 5.80 9.50
N PHE A 367 -3.64 4.95 8.48
CA PHE A 367 -3.82 5.38 7.11
C PHE A 367 -5.03 4.66 6.54
N ALA A 368 -5.88 5.40 5.88
CA ALA A 368 -7.01 4.84 5.16
C ALA A 368 -7.12 5.48 3.78
N SER A 369 -7.39 4.66 2.77
CA SER A 369 -7.81 5.13 1.46
C SER A 369 -9.17 4.55 1.14
N LEU A 370 -10.15 5.41 0.84
CA LEU A 370 -11.48 5.04 0.39
C LEU A 370 -11.60 5.41 -1.09
N ASN A 371 -11.81 4.42 -1.92
CA ASN A 371 -12.05 4.58 -3.36
C ASN A 371 -13.51 4.31 -3.66
N VAL A 372 -14.17 5.23 -4.37
CA VAL A 372 -15.52 5.05 -4.93
C VAL A 372 -15.39 5.19 -6.44
N TYR A 373 -15.89 4.24 -7.19
CA TYR A 373 -15.70 4.21 -8.63
C TYR A 373 -16.90 3.70 -9.39
N VAL A 374 -17.00 4.16 -10.63
CA VAL A 374 -17.95 3.67 -11.63
C VAL A 374 -17.22 3.51 -12.96
N GLY A 375 -17.52 2.45 -13.69
CA GLY A 375 -16.81 2.19 -14.93
C GLY A 375 -17.54 1.24 -15.87
N MET A 376 -16.93 1.07 -17.03
CA MET A 376 -17.39 0.15 -18.05
C MET A 376 -16.24 -0.57 -18.75
N ASN A 377 -16.55 -1.76 -19.24
CA ASN A 377 -15.67 -2.59 -20.02
C ASN A 377 -16.02 -2.50 -21.50
N LEU A 378 -15.01 -2.35 -22.36
CA LEU A 378 -15.12 -2.10 -23.79
C LEU A 378 -14.30 -3.10 -24.60
N GLY A 379 -14.67 -3.32 -25.85
CA GLY A 379 -13.92 -4.19 -26.76
C GLY A 379 -14.03 -5.67 -26.39
N LEU A 380 -15.16 -6.31 -26.70
CA LEU A 380 -15.35 -7.76 -26.44
C LEU A 380 -14.22 -8.57 -27.11
N LYS A 381 -13.55 -9.44 -26.34
CA LYS A 381 -12.48 -10.32 -26.81
C LYS A 381 -12.95 -11.23 -27.92
N ARG A 382 -12.10 -11.50 -28.90
CA ARG A 382 -12.41 -12.34 -30.07
C ARG A 382 -13.02 -13.69 -29.71
N LYS A 383 -12.58 -14.29 -28.59
CA LYS A 383 -13.11 -15.58 -28.09
C LYS A 383 -14.61 -15.51 -27.82
N TYR A 384 -15.12 -14.38 -27.33
CA TYR A 384 -16.52 -14.21 -26.93
C TYR A 384 -17.39 -13.59 -28.04
N LYS A 385 -16.78 -12.98 -29.08
CA LYS A 385 -17.52 -12.42 -30.25
C LYS A 385 -18.23 -13.50 -31.06
N LYS A 386 -17.73 -14.73 -31.07
CA LYS A 386 -18.35 -15.84 -31.81
C LYS A 386 -19.67 -16.30 -31.21
N ASN A 387 -19.83 -16.17 -29.88
CA ASN A 387 -21.03 -16.64 -29.16
C ASN A 387 -22.18 -15.63 -29.18
N VAL A 388 -21.97 -14.40 -29.63
CA VAL A 388 -23.00 -13.36 -29.72
C VAL A 388 -23.68 -13.35 -31.09
N LYS A 389 -23.12 -14.05 -32.09
CA LYS A 389 -23.67 -14.14 -33.45
C LYS A 389 -24.50 -15.40 -33.73
N GLN A 390 -24.73 -16.22 -32.73
CA GLN A 390 -25.71 -17.30 -32.71
C GLN A 390 -26.90 -16.91 -31.81
#